data_7e707b1f54d1adc73d972c838ed01295
#
_entry.id   7e707b1f54d1adc73d972c838ed01295
#
_cell.length_a   1.000
_cell.length_b   1.000
_cell.length_c   1.000
_cell.angle_alpha   90.00
_cell.angle_beta   90.00
_cell.angle_gamma   90.00
#
_symmetry.space_group_name_H-M   'P 1'
#
loop_
_entity.id
_entity.type
_entity.pdbx_description
1 polymer ?
#
loop_
_entity_poly.entity_id
_entity_poly.type
_entity_poly.pdbx_seq_one_letter_code
_entity_poly.pdbx_strand_id
1 'polypeptide(L)'
;MFENLTNKFEGILDTFKKAPSLNEKQVDEGLKLIRQALLEADVSLEVVKDFVTKVKPKLLGKEIIRSTAPGQMVVKIVHDELVSFLGDSNQEINLKSNPPVTIMTVSYTHLRAHETLT
;
A
#
# COMPACT_ATOMS: atom_id res chain seq x y z
N MET A 1 -5.71 3.24 15.41
CA MET A 1 -5.34 3.95 14.19
C MET A 1 -5.06 3.01 13.03
N PHE A 2 -4.14 2.07 13.19
CA PHE A 2 -3.86 1.06 12.15
C PHE A 2 -4.93 -0.04 12.05
N GLU A 3 -5.71 -0.28 13.08
CA GLU A 3 -6.80 -1.27 13.08
C GLU A 3 -7.85 -0.99 12.02
N ASN A 4 -8.24 0.27 11.82
CA ASN A 4 -9.19 0.65 10.77
C ASN A 4 -8.66 0.38 9.37
N LEU A 5 -7.38 0.67 9.11
CA LEU A 5 -6.74 0.40 7.83
C LEU A 5 -6.66 -1.11 7.59
N THR A 6 -6.20 -1.88 8.58
CA THR A 6 -6.12 -3.33 8.51
C THR A 6 -7.48 -3.94 8.22
N ASN A 7 -8.52 -3.55 8.95
CA ASN A 7 -9.87 -4.06 8.76
C ASN A 7 -10.44 -3.73 7.37
N LYS A 8 -10.20 -2.52 6.88
CA LYS A 8 -10.60 -2.13 5.52
C LYS A 8 -9.91 -2.96 4.45
N PHE A 9 -8.59 -3.16 4.57
CA PHE A 9 -7.83 -4.00 3.65
C PHE A 9 -8.28 -5.45 3.68
N GLU A 10 -8.49 -6.03 4.86
CA GLU A 10 -9.01 -7.39 5.01
C GLU A 10 -10.37 -7.54 4.34
N GLY A 11 -11.28 -6.60 4.54
CA GLY A 11 -12.59 -6.60 3.88
C GLY A 11 -12.49 -6.53 2.36
N ILE A 12 -11.63 -5.69 1.83
CA ILE A 12 -11.40 -5.55 0.38
C ILE A 12 -10.80 -6.85 -0.18
N LEU A 13 -9.78 -7.38 0.47
CA LEU A 13 -9.10 -8.60 0.04
C LEU A 13 -10.01 -9.84 0.15
N ASP A 14 -10.89 -9.89 1.14
CA ASP A 14 -11.90 -10.96 1.26
C ASP A 14 -12.89 -10.94 0.09
N THR A 15 -13.25 -9.76 -0.40
CA THR A 15 -14.09 -9.62 -1.59
C THR A 15 -13.41 -10.26 -2.81
N PHE A 16 -12.11 -10.07 -2.97
CA PHE A 16 -11.34 -10.72 -4.03
C PHE A 16 -11.23 -12.24 -3.84
N LYS A 17 -11.01 -12.69 -2.61
CA LYS A 17 -10.89 -14.12 -2.29
C LYS A 17 -12.16 -14.91 -2.64
N LYS A 18 -13.33 -14.29 -2.48
CA LYS A 18 -14.62 -14.91 -2.77
C LYS A 18 -15.00 -14.87 -4.25
N ALA A 19 -14.32 -14.08 -5.06
CA ALA A 19 -14.61 -13.98 -6.48
C ALA A 19 -14.14 -15.25 -7.22
N PRO A 20 -15.03 -15.94 -7.97
CA PRO A 20 -14.64 -17.15 -8.71
C PRO A 20 -13.75 -16.84 -9.91
N SER A 21 -13.78 -15.63 -10.41
CA SER A 21 -12.95 -15.12 -11.48
C SER A 21 -12.71 -13.63 -11.32
N LEU A 22 -11.62 -13.12 -11.88
CA LEU A 22 -11.31 -11.71 -11.89
C LEU A 22 -11.42 -11.16 -13.30
N ASN A 23 -12.20 -10.10 -13.45
CA ASN A 23 -12.26 -9.30 -14.67
C ASN A 23 -11.73 -7.88 -14.38
N GLU A 24 -11.50 -7.11 -15.44
CA GLU A 24 -10.96 -5.76 -15.32
C GLU A 24 -11.83 -4.86 -14.44
N LYS A 25 -13.16 -4.98 -14.56
CA LYS A 25 -14.11 -4.19 -13.75
C LYS A 25 -13.96 -4.46 -12.26
N GLN A 26 -13.85 -5.73 -11.87
CA GLN A 26 -13.66 -6.12 -10.46
C GLN A 26 -12.32 -5.63 -9.92
N VAL A 27 -11.25 -5.71 -10.74
CA VAL A 27 -9.94 -5.18 -10.38
C VAL A 27 -10.00 -3.67 -10.17
N ASP A 28 -10.62 -2.93 -11.08
CA ASP A 28 -10.76 -1.48 -10.95
C ASP A 28 -11.58 -1.06 -9.71
N GLU A 29 -12.67 -1.76 -9.43
CA GLU A 29 -13.48 -1.51 -8.22
C GLU A 29 -12.68 -1.77 -6.95
N GLY A 30 -11.95 -2.88 -6.89
CA GLY A 30 -11.10 -3.22 -5.75
C GLY A 30 -9.95 -2.24 -5.56
N LEU A 31 -9.28 -1.83 -6.63
CA LEU A 31 -8.22 -0.82 -6.57
C LEU A 31 -8.73 0.55 -6.14
N LYS A 32 -9.96 0.90 -6.53
CA LYS A 32 -10.61 2.13 -6.06
C LYS A 32 -10.80 2.11 -4.54
N LEU A 33 -11.23 0.98 -3.99
CA LEU A 33 -11.41 0.82 -2.53
C LEU A 33 -10.07 0.86 -1.81
N ILE A 34 -9.03 0.21 -2.35
CA ILE A 34 -7.66 0.26 -1.80
C ILE A 34 -7.13 1.70 -1.82
N ARG A 35 -7.30 2.41 -2.94
CA ARG A 35 -6.91 3.81 -3.07
C ARG A 35 -7.58 4.67 -1.99
N GLN A 36 -8.88 4.51 -1.80
CA GLN A 36 -9.63 5.25 -0.79
C GLN A 36 -9.10 4.94 0.62
N ALA A 37 -8.87 3.68 0.95
CA ALA A 37 -8.35 3.28 2.26
C ALA A 37 -6.97 3.88 2.54
N LEU A 38 -6.07 3.91 1.55
CA LEU A 38 -4.74 4.51 1.68
C LEU A 38 -4.83 6.03 1.87
N LEU A 39 -5.70 6.72 1.12
CA LEU A 39 -5.91 8.17 1.28
C LEU A 39 -6.49 8.51 2.64
N GLU A 40 -7.42 7.72 3.16
CA GLU A 40 -7.97 7.90 4.51
C GLU A 40 -6.92 7.67 5.61
N ALA A 41 -5.90 6.86 5.32
CA ALA A 41 -4.75 6.64 6.21
C ALA A 41 -3.62 7.68 6.03
N ASP A 42 -3.91 8.81 5.40
CA ASP A 42 -2.98 9.92 5.17
C ASP A 42 -1.78 9.60 4.27
N VAL A 43 -1.89 8.58 3.42
CA VAL A 43 -0.88 8.31 2.39
C VAL A 43 -1.00 9.37 1.30
N SER A 44 0.13 9.90 0.82
CA SER A 44 0.12 10.95 -0.19
C SER A 44 -0.50 10.47 -1.51
N LEU A 45 -1.19 11.37 -2.21
CA LEU A 45 -1.85 11.05 -3.46
C LEU A 45 -0.90 10.51 -4.53
N GLU A 46 0.32 11.04 -4.60
CA GLU A 46 1.33 10.57 -5.56
C GLU A 46 1.73 9.13 -5.31
N VAL A 47 1.96 8.77 -4.05
CA VAL A 47 2.31 7.40 -3.65
C VAL A 47 1.15 6.45 -3.95
N VAL A 48 -0.07 6.85 -3.66
CA VAL A 48 -1.27 6.04 -3.95
C VAL A 48 -1.44 5.81 -5.45
N LYS A 49 -1.27 6.85 -6.26
CA LYS A 49 -1.32 6.73 -7.73
C LYS A 49 -0.24 5.79 -8.26
N ASP A 50 0.98 5.93 -7.77
CA ASP A 50 2.09 5.07 -8.17
C ASP A 50 1.83 3.61 -7.80
N PHE A 51 1.34 3.37 -6.59
CA PHE A 51 0.93 2.04 -6.14
C PHE A 51 -0.11 1.41 -7.07
N VAL A 52 -1.20 2.11 -7.33
CA VAL A 52 -2.29 1.62 -8.21
C VAL A 52 -1.76 1.35 -9.63
N THR A 53 -0.93 2.23 -10.16
CA THR A 53 -0.32 2.09 -11.48
C THR A 53 0.57 0.85 -11.57
N LYS A 54 1.27 0.51 -10.51
CA LYS A 54 2.14 -0.68 -10.47
C LYS A 54 1.36 -1.97 -10.26
N VAL A 55 0.34 -1.94 -9.43
CA VAL A 55 -0.45 -3.13 -9.07
C VAL A 55 -1.40 -3.55 -10.19
N LYS A 56 -2.06 -2.60 -10.84
CA LYS A 56 -3.09 -2.91 -11.85
C LYS A 56 -2.63 -3.87 -12.95
N PRO A 57 -1.48 -3.66 -13.62
CA PRO A 57 -1.03 -4.60 -14.65
C PRO A 57 -0.74 -5.99 -14.12
N LYS A 58 -0.25 -6.09 -12.88
CA LYS A 58 0.04 -7.36 -12.23
C LYS A 58 -1.24 -8.15 -11.96
N LEU A 59 -2.32 -7.46 -11.56
CA LEU A 59 -3.62 -8.08 -11.30
C LEU A 59 -4.34 -8.51 -12.58
N LEU A 60 -4.07 -7.87 -13.70
CA LEU A 60 -4.63 -8.20 -15.01
C LEU A 60 -3.77 -9.19 -15.79
N GLY A 61 -2.68 -9.68 -15.21
CA GLY A 61 -1.80 -10.66 -15.84
C GLY A 61 -2.51 -11.97 -16.16
N LYS A 62 -2.12 -12.61 -17.25
CA LYS A 62 -2.71 -13.87 -17.73
C LYS A 62 -2.64 -15.00 -16.69
N GLU A 63 -1.59 -15.02 -15.88
CA GLU A 63 -1.39 -16.02 -14.83
C GLU A 63 -2.50 -15.96 -13.78
N ILE A 64 -2.97 -14.77 -13.44
CA ILE A 64 -4.02 -14.56 -12.44
C ILE A 64 -5.39 -14.92 -13.01
N ILE A 65 -5.67 -14.49 -14.24
CA ILE A 65 -6.94 -14.77 -14.92
C ILE A 65 -7.15 -16.29 -15.09
N ARG A 66 -6.05 -17.02 -15.31
CA ARG A 66 -6.08 -18.48 -15.49
C ARG A 66 -5.90 -19.27 -14.19
N SER A 67 -5.65 -18.61 -13.08
CA SER A 67 -5.44 -19.26 -11.78
C SER A 67 -6.72 -19.90 -11.28
N THR A 68 -6.57 -21.04 -10.59
CA THR A 68 -7.66 -21.68 -9.84
C THR A 68 -8.02 -20.94 -8.56
N ALA A 69 -7.13 -20.09 -8.07
CA ALA A 69 -7.32 -19.29 -6.85
C ALA A 69 -6.90 -17.83 -7.09
N PRO A 70 -7.61 -17.08 -7.98
CA PRO A 70 -7.22 -15.73 -8.34
C PRO A 70 -7.21 -14.77 -7.14
N GLY A 71 -8.12 -14.92 -6.21
CA GLY A 71 -8.20 -14.07 -5.02
C GLY A 71 -6.96 -14.16 -4.13
N GLN A 72 -6.38 -15.34 -3.96
CA GLN A 72 -5.15 -15.51 -3.18
C GLN A 72 -3.95 -14.87 -3.87
N MET A 73 -3.90 -14.92 -5.20
CA MET A 73 -2.86 -14.25 -5.98
C MET A 73 -2.97 -12.73 -5.86
N VAL A 74 -4.18 -12.18 -5.85
CA VAL A 74 -4.40 -10.74 -5.59
C VAL A 74 -3.83 -10.34 -4.23
N VAL A 75 -4.14 -11.10 -3.19
CA VAL A 75 -3.61 -10.85 -1.83
C VAL A 75 -2.09 -10.82 -1.83
N LYS A 76 -1.46 -11.80 -2.48
CA LYS A 76 0.00 -11.88 -2.58
C LYS A 76 0.59 -10.66 -3.31
N ILE A 77 0.03 -10.29 -4.45
CA ILE A 77 0.52 -9.16 -5.25
C ILE A 77 0.40 -7.85 -4.47
N VAL A 78 -0.75 -7.61 -3.85
CA VAL A 78 -0.97 -6.40 -3.03
C VAL A 78 0.00 -6.37 -1.86
N HIS A 79 0.18 -7.48 -1.17
CA HIS A 79 1.12 -7.61 -0.06
C HIS A 79 2.56 -7.31 -0.52
N ASP A 80 3.01 -7.94 -1.60
CA ASP A 80 4.37 -7.77 -2.09
C ASP A 80 4.64 -6.32 -2.53
N GLU A 81 3.66 -5.67 -3.14
CA GLU A 81 3.78 -4.27 -3.54
C GLU A 81 3.80 -3.33 -2.33
N LEU A 82 2.98 -3.59 -1.30
CA LEU A 82 3.02 -2.83 -0.05
C LEU A 82 4.37 -2.97 0.66
N VAL A 83 4.91 -4.17 0.73
CA VAL A 83 6.25 -4.42 1.28
C VAL A 83 7.32 -3.63 0.52
N SER A 84 7.25 -3.64 -0.80
CA SER A 84 8.18 -2.86 -1.65
C SER A 84 8.10 -1.36 -1.37
N PHE A 85 6.89 -0.83 -1.14
CA PHE A 85 6.71 0.58 -0.79
C PHE A 85 7.23 0.95 0.61
N LEU A 86 7.12 0.02 1.57
CA LEU A 86 7.64 0.22 2.92
C LEU A 86 9.17 0.08 3.01
N GLY A 87 9.77 -0.55 2.02
CA GLY A 87 11.19 -0.80 1.94
C GLY A 87 11.60 -2.23 2.28
N ASP A 88 12.64 -2.70 1.62
CA ASP A 88 13.10 -4.09 1.72
C ASP A 88 13.95 -4.35 2.97
N SER A 89 14.41 -3.29 3.64
CA SER A 89 15.25 -3.40 4.82
C SER A 89 14.73 -2.59 5.99
N ASN A 90 14.82 -3.17 7.16
CA ASN A 90 14.52 -2.45 8.39
C ASN A 90 15.64 -1.44 8.66
N GLN A 91 15.28 -0.17 8.78
CA GLN A 91 16.19 0.90 9.18
C GLN A 91 16.04 1.14 10.67
N GLU A 92 17.05 0.73 11.43
CA GLU A 92 17.07 0.96 12.86
C GLU A 92 17.47 2.39 13.19
N ILE A 93 16.84 2.95 14.23
CA ILE A 93 17.25 4.23 14.78
C ILE A 93 18.56 4.01 15.55
N ASN A 94 19.58 4.82 15.25
CA ASN A 94 20.84 4.75 15.97
C ASN A 94 20.68 5.31 17.40
N LEU A 95 20.58 4.42 18.36
CA LEU A 95 20.48 4.75 19.79
C LEU A 95 21.83 4.65 20.51
N LYS A 96 22.93 4.42 19.77
CA LYS A 96 24.28 4.27 20.31
C LYS A 96 24.92 5.63 20.57
N SER A 97 24.47 6.32 21.62
CA SER A 97 25.09 7.54 22.11
C SER A 97 25.05 7.57 23.63
N ASN A 98 25.79 8.50 24.22
CA ASN A 98 25.74 8.70 25.67
C ASN A 98 24.33 9.10 26.12
N PRO A 99 23.74 8.43 27.11
CA PRO A 99 22.42 8.79 27.62
C PRO A 99 22.36 10.22 28.15
N PRO A 100 21.24 10.93 27.98
CA PRO A 100 20.00 10.53 27.30
C PRO A 100 20.12 10.63 25.77
N VAL A 101 19.53 9.68 25.04
CA VAL A 101 19.40 9.76 23.58
C VAL A 101 18.16 10.59 23.24
N THR A 102 18.36 11.76 22.65
CA THR A 102 17.28 12.66 22.29
C THR A 102 16.85 12.45 20.86
N ILE A 103 15.56 12.22 20.65
CA ILE A 103 14.94 12.11 19.33
C ILE A 103 13.93 13.23 19.19
N MET A 104 14.10 14.05 18.15
CA MET A 104 13.16 15.15 17.86
C MET A 104 12.35 14.79 16.61
N THR A 105 11.04 14.68 16.79
CA THR A 105 10.11 14.46 15.70
C THR A 105 9.40 15.77 15.39
N VAL A 106 9.52 16.24 14.16
CA VAL A 106 8.94 17.50 13.71
C VAL A 106 8.08 17.28 12.46
N SER A 107 7.02 18.08 12.34
CA SER A 107 6.20 18.10 11.13
C SER A 107 6.00 19.56 10.70
N TYR A 108 6.54 19.92 9.54
CA TYR A 108 6.44 21.25 8.98
C TYR A 108 5.80 21.21 7.61
N THR A 109 4.71 21.91 7.41
CA THR A 109 4.10 22.07 6.09
C THR A 109 5.00 22.84 5.13
N HIS A 110 5.79 23.77 5.63
CA HIS A 110 6.73 24.57 4.81
C HIS A 110 8.02 23.81 4.43
N LEU A 111 8.39 22.71 5.09
CA LEU A 111 9.49 21.86 4.65
C LEU A 111 9.19 21.19 3.30
N ARG A 112 7.94 20.83 3.06
CA ARG A 112 7.53 20.33 1.73
C ARG A 112 7.72 21.35 0.63
N ALA A 113 7.45 22.61 0.92
CA ALA A 113 7.72 23.71 -0.02
C ALA A 113 9.22 23.86 -0.31
N HIS A 114 10.08 23.67 0.69
CA HIS A 114 11.54 23.66 0.53
C HIS A 114 12.03 22.49 -0.32
N GLU A 115 11.53 21.31 -0.11
CA GLU A 115 11.87 20.12 -0.90
C GLU A 115 11.45 20.27 -2.36
N THR A 116 10.33 20.92 -2.62
CA THR A 116 9.85 21.15 -3.98
C THR A 116 10.61 22.24 -4.72
N LEU A 117 11.34 23.12 -4.01
CA LEU A 117 12.17 24.18 -4.58
C LEU A 117 13.60 23.73 -4.90
N THR A 118 13.99 22.57 -4.43
CA THR A 118 15.29 21.96 -4.72
C THR A 118 15.18 20.91 -5.80
#